data_1f833eb8da0515c86f640e10318216cb
#
_entry.id   1f833eb8da0515c86f640e10318216cb
#
_cell.length_a   1.000
_cell.length_b   1.000
_cell.length_c   1.000
_cell.angle_alpha   90.00
_cell.angle_beta   90.00
_cell.angle_gamma   90.00
#
_symmetry.space_group_name_H-M   'P 1'
#
loop_
_entity.id
_entity.type
_entity.pdbx_description
1 polymer ?
#
loop_
_entity_poly.entity_id
_entity_poly.type
_entity_poly.pdbx_seq_one_letter_code
_entity_poly.pdbx_strand_id
1 'polypeptide(L)'
;MASNVFQEVIRDRILYIIGFYTLILAVAMRILPEIAASTEGKIFLDFGIALMGVIGLIVSVFVGTGLINKEIEKRTVLVLIAKPISRSEFITGKYFGLSAVLAVLVTTMTVIYLGFLQIAHIPYGIASILIAVLFLFLQISLINAVAISFGSFTSSLLAVILTFAVYLMGNISQDLLKFGRLSQNPGIEHLTQALYLILPDLSRLDLKNQAVYGLQALPSPTALAMNAGYGLLYSSMLLAIAILIFSRREF
;
A
#
# COMPACT_ATOMS: atom_id res chain seq x y z
N MET A 1 -18.03 -2.16 -12.95
CA MET A 1 -16.68 -1.59 -13.05
C MET A 1 -15.66 -2.32 -12.19
N ALA A 2 -15.83 -2.40 -10.88
CA ALA A 2 -14.87 -3.11 -10.01
C ALA A 2 -14.58 -4.56 -10.50
N SER A 3 -15.59 -5.33 -10.91
CA SER A 3 -15.43 -6.68 -11.43
C SER A 3 -14.57 -6.74 -12.71
N ASN A 4 -14.69 -5.76 -13.61
CA ASN A 4 -13.89 -5.73 -14.84
C ASN A 4 -12.42 -5.43 -14.54
N VAL A 5 -12.13 -4.48 -13.63
CA VAL A 5 -10.76 -4.17 -13.18
C VAL A 5 -10.15 -5.40 -12.51
N PHE A 6 -10.91 -6.08 -11.66
CA PHE A 6 -10.48 -7.30 -11.00
C PHE A 6 -10.10 -8.40 -11.99
N GLN A 7 -10.96 -8.67 -12.99
CA GLN A 7 -10.70 -9.70 -14.00
C GLN A 7 -9.53 -9.35 -14.92
N GLU A 8 -9.40 -8.08 -15.32
CA GLU A 8 -8.32 -7.60 -16.19
C GLU A 8 -6.95 -7.76 -15.52
N VAL A 9 -6.84 -7.38 -14.24
CA VAL A 9 -5.56 -7.40 -13.51
C VAL A 9 -5.19 -8.83 -13.06
N ILE A 10 -6.14 -9.64 -12.63
CA ILE A 10 -5.85 -11.03 -12.18
C ILE A 10 -5.38 -11.91 -13.34
N ARG A 11 -5.99 -11.77 -14.52
CA ARG A 11 -5.78 -12.71 -15.62
C ARG A 11 -4.38 -12.68 -16.22
N ASP A 12 -3.73 -11.50 -16.24
CA ASP A 12 -2.55 -11.33 -17.10
C ASP A 12 -1.20 -11.27 -16.35
N ARG A 13 -1.13 -10.95 -15.07
CA ARG A 13 0.18 -10.71 -14.42
C ARG A 13 0.31 -11.17 -12.97
N ILE A 14 -0.77 -11.41 -12.24
CA ILE A 14 -0.69 -11.74 -10.80
C ILE A 14 0.06 -13.02 -10.55
N LEU A 15 -0.10 -14.05 -11.39
CA LEU A 15 0.60 -15.33 -11.23
C LEU A 15 2.12 -15.17 -11.33
N TYR A 16 2.61 -14.32 -12.23
CA TYR A 16 4.04 -14.02 -12.33
C TYR A 16 4.58 -13.30 -11.09
N ILE A 17 3.79 -12.37 -10.52
CA ILE A 17 4.15 -11.64 -9.31
C ILE A 17 4.22 -12.58 -8.11
N ILE A 18 3.23 -13.48 -7.97
CA ILE A 18 3.21 -14.49 -6.91
C ILE A 18 4.38 -15.49 -7.09
N GLY A 19 4.65 -15.93 -8.31
CA GLY A 19 5.80 -16.78 -8.63
C GLY A 19 7.14 -16.12 -8.29
N PHE A 20 7.28 -14.83 -8.61
CA PHE A 20 8.46 -14.04 -8.28
C PHE A 20 8.64 -13.90 -6.77
N TYR A 21 7.56 -13.60 -6.03
CA TYR A 21 7.58 -13.56 -4.56
C TYR A 21 8.04 -14.91 -3.98
N THR A 22 7.44 -16.01 -4.46
CA THR A 22 7.77 -17.37 -4.01
C THR A 22 9.23 -17.71 -4.27
N LEU A 23 9.74 -17.34 -5.44
CA LEU A 23 11.14 -17.55 -5.82
C LEU A 23 12.09 -16.79 -4.88
N ILE A 24 11.80 -15.51 -4.60
CA ILE A 24 12.64 -14.71 -3.70
C ILE A 24 12.62 -15.30 -2.29
N LEU A 25 11.47 -15.75 -1.77
CA LEU A 25 11.39 -16.40 -0.46
C LEU A 25 12.19 -17.70 -0.41
N ALA A 26 12.13 -18.51 -1.48
CA ALA A 26 12.90 -19.74 -1.57
C ALA A 26 14.41 -19.49 -1.55
N VAL A 27 14.85 -18.47 -2.27
CA VAL A 27 16.26 -18.03 -2.29
C VAL A 27 16.66 -17.49 -0.90
N ALA A 28 15.83 -16.65 -0.31
CA ALA A 28 16.08 -16.10 1.03
C ALA A 28 16.18 -17.20 2.09
N MET A 29 15.28 -18.20 2.05
CA MET A 29 15.28 -19.35 2.96
C MET A 29 16.60 -20.16 2.86
N ARG A 30 17.23 -20.18 1.68
CA ARG A 30 18.49 -20.89 1.48
C ARG A 30 19.72 -20.08 1.93
N ILE A 31 19.70 -18.77 1.68
CA ILE A 31 20.84 -17.88 1.89
C ILE A 31 20.92 -17.35 3.32
N LEU A 32 19.79 -17.01 3.95
CA LEU A 32 19.79 -16.37 5.27
C LEU A 32 20.49 -17.18 6.38
N PRO A 33 20.34 -18.51 6.47
CA PRO A 33 21.08 -19.29 7.48
C PRO A 33 22.59 -19.19 7.36
N GLU A 34 23.11 -18.99 6.15
CA GLU A 34 24.56 -18.88 5.91
C GLU A 34 25.14 -17.52 6.31
N ILE A 35 24.30 -16.46 6.31
CA ILE A 35 24.75 -15.07 6.53
C ILE A 35 24.39 -14.58 7.93
N ALA A 36 23.25 -15.00 8.48
CA ALA A 36 22.61 -14.35 9.63
C ALA A 36 22.84 -15.02 10.98
N ALA A 37 23.83 -15.88 11.14
CA ALA A 37 24.30 -16.55 12.37
C ALA A 37 23.36 -16.39 13.61
N SER A 38 22.38 -17.28 13.79
CA SER A 38 21.41 -17.34 14.91
C SER A 38 20.24 -16.33 14.91
N THR A 39 20.18 -15.40 13.96
CA THR A 39 19.07 -14.42 13.83
C THR A 39 18.25 -14.60 12.55
N GLU A 40 18.57 -15.63 11.75
CA GLU A 40 17.96 -15.91 10.45
C GLU A 40 16.42 -15.97 10.50
N GLY A 41 15.84 -16.56 11.56
CA GLY A 41 14.40 -16.66 11.71
C GLY A 41 13.70 -15.29 11.81
N LYS A 42 14.27 -14.36 12.59
CA LYS A 42 13.71 -13.00 12.73
C LYS A 42 13.85 -12.20 11.45
N ILE A 43 15.01 -12.33 10.79
CA ILE A 43 15.27 -11.66 9.51
C ILE A 43 14.31 -12.18 8.44
N PHE A 44 14.07 -13.50 8.39
CA PHE A 44 13.12 -14.08 7.45
C PHE A 44 11.68 -13.63 7.71
N LEU A 45 11.28 -13.51 9.00
CA LEU A 45 9.98 -12.99 9.38
C LEU A 45 9.75 -11.55 8.90
N ASP A 46 10.71 -10.67 9.12
CA ASP A 46 10.62 -9.28 8.68
C ASP A 46 10.68 -9.16 7.14
N PHE A 47 11.61 -9.89 6.53
CA PHE A 47 11.82 -9.88 5.09
C PHE A 47 10.58 -10.31 4.30
N GLY A 48 9.88 -11.35 4.73
CA GLY A 48 8.68 -11.85 4.04
C GLY A 48 7.56 -10.82 4.00
N ILE A 49 7.28 -10.13 5.12
CA ILE A 49 6.26 -9.07 5.19
C ILE A 49 6.73 -7.82 4.43
N ALA A 50 8.00 -7.45 4.56
CA ALA A 50 8.57 -6.31 3.84
C ALA A 50 8.49 -6.50 2.31
N LEU A 51 8.82 -7.70 1.82
CA LEU A 51 8.73 -8.04 0.40
C LEU A 51 7.28 -7.97 -0.12
N MET A 52 6.29 -8.45 0.66
CA MET A 52 4.86 -8.26 0.35
C MET A 52 4.52 -6.78 0.21
N GLY A 53 5.03 -5.94 1.12
CA GLY A 53 4.83 -4.50 1.10
C GLY A 53 5.39 -3.85 -0.17
N VAL A 54 6.62 -4.20 -0.55
CA VAL A 54 7.26 -3.67 -1.78
C VAL A 54 6.48 -4.08 -3.03
N ILE A 55 6.09 -5.34 -3.13
CA ILE A 55 5.31 -5.83 -4.28
C ILE A 55 3.93 -5.17 -4.32
N GLY A 56 3.24 -5.10 -3.19
CA GLY A 56 1.94 -4.43 -3.09
C GLY A 56 2.02 -2.94 -3.44
N LEU A 57 3.08 -2.24 -3.02
CA LEU A 57 3.36 -0.86 -3.39
C LEU A 57 3.52 -0.72 -4.91
N ILE A 58 4.35 -1.55 -5.54
CA ILE A 58 4.59 -1.50 -6.98
C ILE A 58 3.28 -1.69 -7.74
N VAL A 59 2.49 -2.71 -7.38
CA VAL A 59 1.19 -2.97 -8.02
C VAL A 59 0.24 -1.79 -7.80
N SER A 60 0.13 -1.28 -6.57
CA SER A 60 -0.74 -0.16 -6.24
C SER A 60 -0.38 1.10 -7.02
N VAL A 61 0.90 1.43 -7.12
CA VAL A 61 1.36 2.64 -7.82
C VAL A 61 1.17 2.52 -9.33
N PHE A 62 1.71 1.47 -9.96
CA PHE A 62 1.69 1.37 -11.43
C PHE A 62 0.31 1.04 -11.99
N VAL A 63 -0.44 0.16 -11.33
CA VAL A 63 -1.80 -0.16 -11.78
C VAL A 63 -2.75 0.97 -11.40
N GLY A 64 -2.67 1.49 -10.16
CA GLY A 64 -3.55 2.55 -9.66
C GLY A 64 -3.47 3.83 -10.50
N THR A 65 -2.27 4.33 -10.80
CA THR A 65 -2.09 5.50 -11.67
C THR A 65 -2.53 5.22 -13.10
N GLY A 66 -2.26 4.00 -13.61
CA GLY A 66 -2.60 3.59 -14.98
C GLY A 66 -4.09 3.40 -15.21
N LEU A 67 -4.87 3.03 -14.19
CA LEU A 67 -6.31 2.76 -14.31
C LEU A 67 -7.14 3.97 -14.78
N ILE A 68 -6.72 5.18 -14.43
CA ILE A 68 -7.41 6.41 -14.80
C ILE A 68 -6.76 7.04 -16.03
N ASN A 69 -5.44 7.17 -16.03
CA ASN A 69 -4.73 7.83 -17.12
C ASN A 69 -4.93 7.15 -18.47
N LYS A 70 -4.92 5.80 -18.54
CA LYS A 70 -5.16 5.07 -19.79
C LYS A 70 -6.55 5.34 -20.38
N GLU A 71 -7.57 5.53 -19.54
CA GLU A 71 -8.91 5.84 -20.04
C GLU A 71 -9.04 7.30 -20.48
N ILE A 72 -8.34 8.22 -19.81
CA ILE A 72 -8.28 9.62 -20.22
C ILE A 72 -7.53 9.75 -21.57
N GLU A 73 -6.35 9.14 -21.72
CA GLU A 73 -5.54 9.18 -22.92
C GLU A 73 -6.25 8.53 -24.13
N LYS A 74 -6.93 7.42 -23.92
CA LYS A 74 -7.68 6.72 -24.99
C LYS A 74 -9.03 7.36 -25.30
N ARG A 75 -9.43 8.45 -24.64
CA ARG A 75 -10.75 9.07 -24.73
C ARG A 75 -11.91 8.09 -24.51
N THR A 76 -11.66 6.94 -23.90
CA THR A 76 -12.69 5.94 -23.60
C THR A 76 -13.66 6.44 -22.51
N VAL A 77 -13.28 7.50 -21.79
CA VAL A 77 -14.19 8.26 -20.89
C VAL A 77 -15.40 8.78 -21.68
N LEU A 78 -15.27 9.11 -22.97
CA LEU A 78 -16.40 9.54 -23.82
C LEU A 78 -17.42 8.40 -24.08
N VAL A 79 -16.98 7.14 -24.08
CA VAL A 79 -17.87 5.98 -24.23
C VAL A 79 -18.67 5.73 -22.94
N LEU A 80 -18.18 6.19 -21.79
CA LEU A 80 -18.89 6.16 -20.51
C LEU A 80 -20.09 7.14 -20.49
N ILE A 81 -20.08 8.17 -21.34
CA ILE A 81 -21.21 9.11 -21.49
C ILE A 81 -22.44 8.38 -22.10
N ALA A 82 -22.23 7.33 -22.88
CA ALA A 82 -23.31 6.50 -23.42
C ALA A 82 -23.97 5.57 -22.38
N LYS A 83 -23.30 5.29 -21.23
CA LYS A 83 -23.87 4.62 -20.07
C LYS A 83 -24.04 5.64 -18.94
N PRO A 84 -25.17 5.68 -18.22
CA PRO A 84 -25.39 6.63 -17.13
C PRO A 84 -24.59 6.23 -15.87
N ILE A 85 -23.25 6.26 -15.97
CA ILE A 85 -22.36 5.99 -14.83
C ILE A 85 -21.89 7.34 -14.28
N SER A 86 -22.14 7.56 -12.99
CA SER A 86 -21.68 8.76 -12.32
C SER A 86 -20.14 8.80 -12.18
N ARG A 87 -19.57 10.00 -12.15
CA ARG A 87 -18.12 10.18 -12.00
C ARG A 87 -17.60 9.61 -10.65
N SER A 88 -18.44 9.63 -9.62
CA SER A 88 -18.16 9.02 -8.32
C SER A 88 -18.11 7.50 -8.40
N GLU A 89 -19.07 6.87 -9.08
CA GLU A 89 -19.08 5.41 -9.31
C GLU A 89 -17.85 4.96 -10.12
N PHE A 90 -17.35 5.80 -11.02
CA PHE A 90 -16.16 5.51 -11.78
C PHE A 90 -14.93 5.44 -10.87
N ILE A 91 -14.63 6.50 -10.09
CA ILE A 91 -13.47 6.57 -9.19
C ILE A 91 -13.55 5.50 -8.11
N THR A 92 -14.69 5.37 -7.41
CA THR A 92 -14.87 4.38 -6.35
C THR A 92 -14.80 2.95 -6.90
N GLY A 93 -15.37 2.69 -8.07
CA GLY A 93 -15.31 1.39 -8.74
C GLY A 93 -13.88 0.98 -9.09
N LYS A 94 -13.02 1.92 -9.55
CA LYS A 94 -11.60 1.67 -9.79
C LYS A 94 -10.84 1.39 -8.49
N TYR A 95 -11.09 2.17 -7.45
CA TYR A 95 -10.49 1.98 -6.14
C TYR A 95 -10.82 0.60 -5.55
N PHE A 96 -12.10 0.25 -5.46
CA PHE A 96 -12.51 -1.04 -4.89
C PHE A 96 -12.08 -2.22 -5.77
N GLY A 97 -12.09 -2.05 -7.10
CA GLY A 97 -11.59 -3.08 -8.02
C GLY A 97 -10.12 -3.42 -7.78
N LEU A 98 -9.26 -2.40 -7.72
CA LEU A 98 -7.83 -2.62 -7.44
C LEU A 98 -7.59 -3.05 -5.99
N SER A 99 -8.31 -2.51 -5.01
CA SER A 99 -8.21 -2.96 -3.62
C SER A 99 -8.57 -4.43 -3.45
N ALA A 100 -9.57 -4.94 -4.17
CA ALA A 100 -9.91 -6.36 -4.19
C ALA A 100 -8.78 -7.22 -4.79
N VAL A 101 -8.16 -6.76 -5.87
CA VAL A 101 -6.96 -7.40 -6.45
C VAL A 101 -5.81 -7.46 -5.44
N LEU A 102 -5.53 -6.34 -4.77
CA LEU A 102 -4.49 -6.26 -3.74
C LEU A 102 -4.81 -7.18 -2.54
N ALA A 103 -6.08 -7.31 -2.14
CA ALA A 103 -6.50 -8.24 -1.10
C ALA A 103 -6.20 -9.70 -1.48
N VAL A 104 -6.55 -10.11 -2.70
CA VAL A 104 -6.25 -11.46 -3.20
C VAL A 104 -4.75 -11.69 -3.28
N LEU A 105 -3.99 -10.71 -3.79
CA LEU A 105 -2.54 -10.79 -3.90
C LEU A 105 -1.89 -10.98 -2.52
N VAL A 106 -2.18 -10.09 -1.57
CA VAL A 106 -1.64 -10.13 -0.21
C VAL A 106 -2.04 -11.41 0.52
N THR A 107 -3.30 -11.85 0.39
CA THR A 107 -3.76 -13.10 1.01
C THR A 107 -3.01 -14.31 0.46
N THR A 108 -2.86 -14.42 -0.86
CA THR A 108 -2.13 -15.53 -1.48
C THR A 108 -0.66 -15.53 -1.07
N MET A 109 -0.01 -14.36 -1.08
CA MET A 109 1.38 -14.22 -0.62
C MET A 109 1.53 -14.60 0.86
N THR A 110 0.54 -14.25 1.70
CA THR A 110 0.54 -14.62 3.13
C THR A 110 0.44 -16.14 3.32
N VAL A 111 -0.42 -16.81 2.57
CA VAL A 111 -0.53 -18.29 2.63
C VAL A 111 0.81 -18.94 2.25
N ILE A 112 1.43 -18.49 1.17
CA ILE A 112 2.75 -18.98 0.73
C ILE A 112 3.81 -18.72 1.81
N TYR A 113 3.83 -17.51 2.35
CA TYR A 113 4.78 -17.11 3.40
C TYR A 113 4.64 -17.98 4.67
N LEU A 114 3.43 -18.22 5.15
CA LEU A 114 3.18 -19.11 6.28
C LEU A 114 3.64 -20.54 5.98
N GLY A 115 3.47 -21.02 4.75
CA GLY A 115 4.00 -22.31 4.31
C GLY A 115 5.53 -22.38 4.40
N PHE A 116 6.24 -21.34 3.96
CA PHE A 116 7.70 -21.26 4.10
C PHE A 116 8.16 -21.24 5.56
N LEU A 117 7.45 -20.49 6.43
CA LEU A 117 7.76 -20.47 7.86
C LEU A 117 7.64 -21.85 8.51
N GLN A 118 6.63 -22.63 8.12
CA GLN A 118 6.46 -24.00 8.61
C GLN A 118 7.57 -24.93 8.09
N ILE A 119 7.91 -24.86 6.81
CA ILE A 119 8.99 -25.67 6.21
C ILE A 119 10.34 -25.34 6.84
N ALA A 120 10.60 -24.06 7.12
CA ALA A 120 11.83 -23.61 7.77
C ALA A 120 11.86 -23.84 9.30
N HIS A 121 10.78 -24.37 9.88
CA HIS A 121 10.62 -24.54 11.34
C HIS A 121 10.88 -23.27 12.15
N ILE A 122 10.59 -22.09 11.57
CA ILE A 122 10.75 -20.81 12.24
C ILE A 122 9.57 -20.59 13.18
N PRO A 123 9.79 -20.35 14.50
CA PRO A 123 8.71 -20.06 15.43
C PRO A 123 8.10 -18.68 15.12
N TYR A 124 6.77 -18.61 15.02
CA TYR A 124 6.05 -17.37 14.74
C TYR A 124 4.71 -17.28 15.46
N GLY A 125 4.25 -16.08 15.72
CA GLY A 125 2.90 -15.81 16.21
C GLY A 125 1.94 -15.58 15.04
N ILE A 126 1.06 -16.54 14.73
CA ILE A 126 0.13 -16.40 13.61
C ILE A 126 -0.75 -15.15 13.72
N ALA A 127 -1.22 -14.83 14.93
CA ALA A 127 -2.08 -13.67 15.15
C ALA A 127 -1.34 -12.34 14.92
N SER A 128 -0.07 -12.22 15.35
CA SER A 128 0.73 -11.01 15.10
C SER A 128 1.01 -10.80 13.62
N ILE A 129 1.30 -11.88 12.87
CA ILE A 129 1.50 -11.83 11.42
C ILE A 129 0.20 -11.42 10.70
N LEU A 130 -0.93 -12.01 11.04
CA LEU A 130 -2.22 -11.67 10.40
C LEU A 130 -2.62 -10.22 10.65
N ILE A 131 -2.39 -9.70 11.87
CA ILE A 131 -2.61 -8.29 12.17
C ILE A 131 -1.69 -7.40 11.33
N ALA A 132 -0.40 -7.72 11.24
CA ALA A 132 0.54 -6.94 10.43
C ALA A 132 0.18 -6.98 8.94
N VAL A 133 -0.22 -8.11 8.41
CA VAL A 133 -0.68 -8.26 7.01
C VAL A 133 -1.96 -7.47 6.74
N LEU A 134 -2.90 -7.46 7.69
CA LEU A 134 -4.10 -6.63 7.58
C LEU A 134 -3.74 -5.13 7.52
N PHE A 135 -2.84 -4.68 8.37
CA PHE A 135 -2.37 -3.30 8.38
C PHE A 135 -1.54 -2.95 7.14
N LEU A 136 -0.74 -3.89 6.64
CA LEU A 136 -0.07 -3.77 5.35
C LEU A 136 -1.09 -3.57 4.22
N PHE A 137 -2.17 -4.35 4.20
CA PHE A 137 -3.25 -4.18 3.23
C PHE A 137 -3.90 -2.80 3.32
N LEU A 138 -4.16 -2.28 4.54
CA LEU A 138 -4.68 -0.93 4.73
C LEU A 138 -3.70 0.13 4.21
N GLN A 139 -2.39 -0.03 4.47
CA GLN A 139 -1.34 0.86 3.98
C GLN A 139 -1.31 0.91 2.45
N ILE A 140 -1.31 -0.26 1.78
CA ILE A 140 -1.28 -0.30 0.31
C ILE A 140 -2.61 0.20 -0.29
N SER A 141 -3.74 -0.03 0.37
CA SER A 141 -5.04 0.51 -0.04
C SER A 141 -5.08 2.03 0.06
N LEU A 142 -4.44 2.63 1.07
CA LEU A 142 -4.28 4.07 1.18
C LEU A 142 -3.40 4.61 0.04
N ILE A 143 -2.29 3.94 -0.28
CA ILE A 143 -1.44 4.30 -1.44
C ILE A 143 -2.19 4.16 -2.77
N ASN A 144 -3.06 3.16 -2.90
CA ASN A 144 -3.97 3.05 -4.05
C ASN A 144 -4.88 4.28 -4.17
N ALA A 145 -5.44 4.80 -3.06
CA ALA A 145 -6.22 6.04 -3.08
C ALA A 145 -5.38 7.25 -3.50
N VAL A 146 -4.13 7.35 -3.03
CA VAL A 146 -3.16 8.39 -3.46
C VAL A 146 -2.89 8.29 -4.97
N ALA A 147 -2.60 7.08 -5.48
CA ALA A 147 -2.30 6.82 -6.89
C ALA A 147 -3.47 7.21 -7.80
N ILE A 148 -4.70 6.84 -7.42
CA ILE A 148 -5.93 7.19 -8.12
C ILE A 148 -6.15 8.71 -8.09
N SER A 149 -5.91 9.36 -6.94
CA SER A 149 -6.07 10.80 -6.79
C SER A 149 -5.13 11.54 -7.75
N PHE A 150 -3.83 11.24 -7.74
CA PHE A 150 -2.89 11.87 -8.67
C PHE A 150 -3.18 11.51 -10.14
N GLY A 151 -3.55 10.26 -10.42
CA GLY A 151 -3.93 9.82 -11.76
C GLY A 151 -5.14 10.57 -12.33
N SER A 152 -5.99 11.16 -11.48
CA SER A 152 -7.18 11.90 -11.93
C SER A 152 -6.86 13.28 -12.52
N PHE A 153 -5.71 13.89 -12.19
CA PHE A 153 -5.39 15.26 -12.64
C PHE A 153 -3.96 15.45 -13.19
N THR A 154 -3.07 14.46 -13.07
CA THR A 154 -1.71 14.55 -13.63
C THR A 154 -1.49 13.52 -14.74
N SER A 155 -0.35 13.61 -15.44
CA SER A 155 0.08 12.57 -16.38
C SER A 155 0.50 11.29 -15.65
N SER A 156 0.46 10.14 -16.34
CA SER A 156 0.78 8.84 -15.77
C SER A 156 2.16 8.81 -15.07
N LEU A 157 3.18 9.36 -15.73
CA LEU A 157 4.54 9.40 -15.16
C LEU A 157 4.61 10.26 -13.90
N LEU A 158 4.00 11.45 -13.93
CA LEU A 158 4.00 12.36 -12.79
C LEU A 158 3.21 11.78 -11.60
N ALA A 159 2.06 11.13 -11.88
CA ALA A 159 1.28 10.44 -10.85
C ALA A 159 2.09 9.34 -10.16
N VAL A 160 2.87 8.54 -10.91
CA VAL A 160 3.77 7.52 -10.35
C VAL A 160 4.80 8.17 -9.43
N ILE A 161 5.52 9.19 -9.90
CA ILE A 161 6.57 9.87 -9.12
C ILE A 161 5.99 10.49 -7.84
N LEU A 162 4.87 11.20 -7.94
CA LEU A 162 4.22 11.81 -6.77
C LEU A 162 3.71 10.77 -5.77
N THR A 163 3.18 9.64 -6.24
CA THR A 163 2.72 8.57 -5.35
C THR A 163 3.89 7.92 -4.61
N PHE A 164 5.02 7.67 -5.28
CA PHE A 164 6.23 7.19 -4.62
C PHE A 164 6.78 8.22 -3.62
N ALA A 165 6.77 9.51 -3.96
CA ALA A 165 7.19 10.57 -3.04
C ALA A 165 6.32 10.59 -1.77
N VAL A 166 4.99 10.50 -1.91
CA VAL A 166 4.06 10.41 -0.77
C VAL A 166 4.31 9.15 0.05
N TYR A 167 4.57 8.00 -0.59
CA TYR A 167 4.92 6.76 0.12
C TYR A 167 6.19 6.91 0.95
N LEU A 168 7.27 7.43 0.37
CA LEU A 168 8.54 7.60 1.07
C LEU A 168 8.40 8.60 2.23
N MET A 169 7.84 9.77 1.95
CA MET A 169 7.65 10.81 2.98
C MET A 169 6.65 10.40 4.06
N GLY A 170 5.61 9.65 3.69
CA GLY A 170 4.62 9.15 4.65
C GLY A 170 5.19 8.13 5.63
N ASN A 171 6.14 7.29 5.19
CA ASN A 171 6.81 6.33 6.09
C ASN A 171 7.79 7.00 7.06
N ILE A 172 8.37 8.14 6.71
CA ILE A 172 9.31 8.90 7.55
C ILE A 172 8.65 10.13 8.21
N SER A 173 7.35 10.27 8.12
CA SER A 173 6.62 11.49 8.56
C SER A 173 6.85 11.82 10.04
N GLN A 174 6.89 10.83 10.92
CA GLN A 174 7.19 11.03 12.34
C GLN A 174 8.66 11.43 12.58
N ASP A 175 9.58 10.89 11.78
CA ASP A 175 10.99 11.25 11.90
C ASP A 175 11.26 12.65 11.35
N LEU A 176 10.50 13.09 10.33
CA LEU A 176 10.50 14.48 9.89
C LEU A 176 10.09 15.46 11.00
N LEU A 177 9.06 15.12 11.78
CA LEU A 177 8.67 15.95 12.94
C LEU A 177 9.78 16.01 14.01
N LYS A 178 10.41 14.87 14.31
CA LYS A 178 11.53 14.83 15.26
C LYS A 178 12.70 15.67 14.74
N PHE A 179 13.04 15.54 13.47
CA PHE A 179 14.09 16.33 12.84
C PHE A 179 13.81 17.83 12.90
N GLY A 180 12.57 18.26 12.61
CA GLY A 180 12.15 19.66 12.73
C GLY A 180 12.40 20.23 14.11
N ARG A 181 12.01 19.50 15.17
CA ARG A 181 12.23 19.91 16.56
C ARG A 181 13.71 19.95 16.96
N LEU A 182 14.49 18.98 16.47
CA LEU A 182 15.94 18.90 16.77
C LEU A 182 16.76 19.96 16.03
N SER A 183 16.28 20.49 14.92
CA SER A 183 16.98 21.49 14.11
C SER A 183 17.14 22.85 14.79
N GLN A 184 16.37 23.12 15.86
CA GLN A 184 16.32 24.41 16.57
C GLN A 184 16.08 25.61 15.64
N ASN A 185 15.61 25.37 14.41
CA ASN A 185 15.31 26.39 13.42
C ASN A 185 13.77 26.48 13.23
N PRO A 186 13.14 27.59 13.61
CA PRO A 186 11.69 27.73 13.51
C PRO A 186 11.14 27.53 12.08
N GLY A 187 11.90 27.89 11.05
CA GLY A 187 11.49 27.70 9.65
C GLY A 187 11.43 26.22 9.26
N ILE A 188 12.41 25.43 9.70
CA ILE A 188 12.44 23.97 9.46
C ILE A 188 11.33 23.29 10.27
N GLU A 189 11.10 23.70 11.51
CA GLU A 189 10.05 23.15 12.35
C GLU A 189 8.66 23.39 11.74
N HIS A 190 8.35 24.61 11.32
CA HIS A 190 7.09 24.91 10.65
C HIS A 190 6.90 24.14 9.34
N LEU A 191 7.97 24.00 8.54
CA LEU A 191 7.92 23.23 7.29
C LEU A 191 7.62 21.75 7.55
N THR A 192 8.31 21.13 8.49
CA THR A 192 8.09 19.71 8.82
C THR A 192 6.72 19.45 9.44
N GLN A 193 6.22 20.38 10.24
CA GLN A 193 4.84 20.33 10.77
C GLN A 193 3.80 20.44 9.65
N ALA A 194 3.98 21.35 8.70
CA ALA A 194 3.08 21.49 7.56
C ALA A 194 3.07 20.24 6.69
N LEU A 195 4.25 19.66 6.40
CA LEU A 195 4.37 18.39 5.66
C LEU A 195 3.66 17.25 6.40
N TYR A 196 3.84 17.13 7.71
CA TYR A 196 3.16 16.11 8.51
C TYR A 196 1.65 16.22 8.49
N LEU A 197 1.10 17.43 8.44
CA LEU A 197 -0.35 17.67 8.38
C LEU A 197 -0.94 17.31 7.01
N ILE A 198 -0.17 17.49 5.93
CA ILE A 198 -0.64 17.28 4.56
C ILE A 198 -0.44 15.83 4.11
N LEU A 199 0.64 15.19 4.55
CA LEU A 199 1.00 13.84 4.12
C LEU A 199 0.36 12.78 5.03
N PRO A 200 -0.04 11.62 4.47
CA PRO A 200 -0.51 10.51 5.31
C PRO A 200 0.64 9.94 6.14
N ASP A 201 0.40 9.75 7.43
CA ASP A 201 1.33 9.06 8.32
C ASP A 201 1.21 7.54 8.12
N LEU A 202 1.99 7.01 7.17
CA LEU A 202 1.99 5.59 6.83
C LEU A 202 2.66 4.73 7.91
N SER A 203 3.50 5.31 8.77
CA SER A 203 4.16 4.59 9.86
C SER A 203 3.17 4.05 10.89
N ARG A 204 1.97 4.65 11.00
CA ARG A 204 0.87 4.13 11.84
C ARG A 204 0.32 2.79 11.35
N LEU A 205 0.47 2.52 10.06
CA LEU A 205 -0.01 1.29 9.42
C LEU A 205 1.11 0.28 9.19
N ASP A 206 2.36 0.63 9.44
CA ASP A 206 3.51 -0.28 9.32
C ASP A 206 3.77 -1.01 10.64
N LEU A 207 3.31 -2.25 10.74
CA LEU A 207 3.48 -3.12 11.91
C LEU A 207 4.47 -4.27 11.66
N LYS A 208 5.19 -4.28 10.53
CA LYS A 208 6.06 -5.41 10.15
C LYS A 208 7.10 -5.73 11.23
N ASN A 209 7.80 -4.71 11.73
CA ASN A 209 8.85 -4.90 12.73
C ASN A 209 8.30 -5.40 14.08
N GLN A 210 7.11 -4.92 14.49
CA GLN A 210 6.49 -5.32 15.75
C GLN A 210 5.95 -6.75 15.67
N ALA A 211 5.43 -7.17 14.52
CA ALA A 211 4.86 -8.50 14.31
C ALA A 211 5.89 -9.63 14.52
N VAL A 212 7.16 -9.37 14.21
CA VAL A 212 8.29 -10.32 14.40
C VAL A 212 8.49 -10.68 15.87
N TYR A 213 8.18 -9.76 16.79
CA TYR A 213 8.34 -9.97 18.24
C TYR A 213 7.06 -10.49 18.92
N GLY A 214 6.02 -10.79 18.15
CA GLY A 214 4.76 -11.36 18.62
C GLY A 214 3.72 -10.34 19.11
N LEU A 215 2.61 -10.84 19.66
CA LEU A 215 1.46 -10.02 20.05
C LEU A 215 1.77 -8.94 21.09
N GLN A 216 2.73 -9.21 21.98
CA GLN A 216 3.08 -8.28 23.06
C GLN A 216 3.79 -7.02 22.56
N ALA A 217 4.43 -7.08 21.39
CA ALA A 217 5.10 -5.95 20.77
C ALA A 217 4.16 -5.07 19.92
N LEU A 218 2.95 -5.57 19.63
CA LEU A 218 1.95 -4.80 18.86
C LEU A 218 1.31 -3.71 19.74
N PRO A 219 0.84 -2.61 19.13
CA PRO A 219 0.08 -1.59 19.82
C PRO A 219 -1.19 -2.17 20.48
N SER A 220 -1.72 -1.46 21.49
CA SER A 220 -2.97 -1.85 22.14
C SER A 220 -4.13 -1.98 21.14
N PRO A 221 -5.14 -2.82 21.40
CA PRO A 221 -6.28 -2.98 20.50
C PRO A 221 -6.99 -1.67 20.16
N THR A 222 -7.05 -0.73 21.12
CA THR A 222 -7.61 0.61 20.90
C THR A 222 -6.75 1.43 19.95
N ALA A 223 -5.42 1.39 20.08
CA ALA A 223 -4.50 2.06 19.16
C ALA A 223 -4.56 1.45 17.75
N LEU A 224 -4.67 0.12 17.64
CA LEU A 224 -4.88 -0.55 16.35
C LEU A 224 -6.18 -0.09 15.70
N ALA A 225 -7.30 -0.06 16.43
CA ALA A 225 -8.58 0.43 15.90
C ALA A 225 -8.49 1.89 15.44
N MET A 226 -7.83 2.76 16.21
CA MET A 226 -7.62 4.16 15.83
C MET A 226 -6.75 4.31 14.58
N ASN A 227 -5.68 3.54 14.46
CA ASN A 227 -4.79 3.56 13.30
C ASN A 227 -5.50 3.02 12.03
N ALA A 228 -6.29 1.96 12.16
CA ALA A 228 -7.11 1.45 11.05
C ALA A 228 -8.17 2.48 10.63
N GLY A 229 -8.87 3.09 11.60
CA GLY A 229 -9.81 4.18 11.36
C GLY A 229 -9.17 5.37 10.65
N TYR A 230 -7.96 5.76 11.07
CA TYR A 230 -7.18 6.80 10.40
C TYR A 230 -6.93 6.46 8.91
N GLY A 231 -6.46 5.25 8.62
CA GLY A 231 -6.18 4.81 7.25
C GLY A 231 -7.43 4.85 6.36
N LEU A 232 -8.57 4.38 6.88
CA LEU A 232 -9.84 4.38 6.15
C LEU A 232 -10.39 5.80 5.93
N LEU A 233 -10.35 6.67 6.94
CA LEU A 233 -10.78 8.05 6.83
C LEU A 233 -9.91 8.84 5.85
N TYR A 234 -8.60 8.67 5.92
CA TYR A 234 -7.67 9.33 5.00
C TYR A 234 -7.89 8.88 3.55
N SER A 235 -8.06 7.58 3.31
CA SER A 235 -8.39 7.03 1.99
C SER A 235 -9.71 7.60 1.45
N SER A 236 -10.74 7.69 2.30
CA SER A 236 -12.04 8.25 1.94
C SER A 236 -11.95 9.73 1.57
N MET A 237 -11.16 10.51 2.33
CA MET A 237 -10.88 11.92 2.04
C MET A 237 -10.19 12.09 0.67
N LEU A 238 -9.16 11.29 0.40
CA LEU A 238 -8.45 11.33 -0.88
C LEU A 238 -9.37 10.98 -2.06
N LEU A 239 -10.22 9.98 -1.91
CA LEU A 239 -11.20 9.61 -2.94
C LEU A 239 -12.23 10.72 -3.15
N ALA A 240 -12.70 11.39 -2.10
CA ALA A 240 -13.60 12.53 -2.22
C ALA A 240 -12.93 13.68 -3.00
N ILE A 241 -11.65 13.98 -2.71
CA ILE A 241 -10.86 14.98 -3.45
C ILE A 241 -10.72 14.56 -4.92
N ALA A 242 -10.39 13.29 -5.19
CA ALA A 242 -10.27 12.76 -6.55
C ALA A 242 -11.58 12.90 -7.33
N ILE A 243 -12.73 12.60 -6.72
CA ILE A 243 -14.05 12.75 -7.32
C ILE A 243 -14.34 14.22 -7.63
N LEU A 244 -14.06 15.14 -6.69
CA LEU A 244 -14.27 16.57 -6.89
C LEU A 244 -13.43 17.12 -8.05
N ILE A 245 -12.14 16.77 -8.11
CA ILE A 245 -11.25 17.21 -9.20
C ILE A 245 -11.72 16.63 -10.53
N PHE A 246 -12.01 15.32 -10.56
CA PHE A 246 -12.47 14.63 -11.77
C PHE A 246 -13.84 15.16 -12.24
N SER A 247 -14.69 15.62 -11.31
CA SER A 247 -16.01 16.18 -11.64
C SER A 247 -15.93 17.54 -12.34
N ARG A 248 -14.87 18.30 -12.11
CA ARG A 248 -14.65 19.64 -12.72
C ARG A 248 -13.85 19.57 -14.03
N ARG A 249 -13.36 18.41 -14.40
CA ARG A 249 -12.60 18.23 -15.64
C ARG A 249 -13.56 18.13 -16.82
N GLU A 250 -13.39 19.03 -17.78
CA GLU A 250 -14.03 18.96 -19.09
C GLU A 250 -13.22 18.02 -20.01
N PHE A 251 -13.89 17.07 -20.69
CA PHE A 251 -13.29 16.07 -21.56
C PHE A 251 -13.72 16.30 -23.01
#